data_b8b511a1714b13354c43091b61fe1e7c
#
_entry.id   b8b511a1714b13354c43091b61fe1e7c
#
_cell.length_a   1.000
_cell.length_b   1.000
_cell.length_c   1.000
_cell.angle_alpha   90.00
_cell.angle_beta   90.00
_cell.angle_gamma   90.00
#
_symmetry.space_group_name_H-M   'P 1'
#
loop_
_entity.id
_entity.type
_entity.pdbx_description
1 polymer ?
#
loop_
_entity_poly.entity_id
_entity_poly.type
_entity_poly.pdbx_seq_one_letter_code
_entity_poly.pdbx_strand_id
1 'polypeptide(L)'
;MADRRYCCLHDFLSRTDEGREWEDILPVRKWLYQTPEQILIKASNGASDFGNKFGQPLICGSVLTFEHTENNEVYGYDKVIMLAGGVGYGTQRDCLKGTPEAGNKVVVIGGDNYRIGLGGGSVSSVDTGRYSSGIELNAVQRANAEMQKRANNVVRALCEEDVNPVVSIHDHGSAGHVNCLSELVEECGGLIDMSKLPIGDKTLSAKEIIANESQERMGLLIKEEAIEHVRKIAERERAPMYVVGETTGDHRFSFQQADGVRPFDLAVEQMFGSSPKTYMIDKTVERHYEMPEYELPKLHEYLTNVL
;
A
#
# COMPACT_ATOMS: atom_id res chain seq x y z
N MET A 1 -10.81 6.28 13.88
CA MET A 1 -10.79 5.90 15.22
C MET A 1 -11.97 5.10 15.64
N ALA A 2 -11.70 4.07 16.32
CA ALA A 2 -12.74 3.32 16.96
C ALA A 2 -13.08 3.97 18.28
N ASP A 3 -14.34 4.27 18.53
CA ASP A 3 -14.81 4.31 19.87
C ASP A 3 -14.40 2.98 20.53
N ARG A 4 -13.83 3.06 21.71
CA ARG A 4 -13.43 1.90 22.49
C ARG A 4 -14.50 0.82 22.58
N ARG A 5 -15.76 1.19 22.64
CA ARG A 5 -16.90 0.27 22.63
C ARG A 5 -17.00 -0.59 21.40
N TYR A 6 -16.35 -0.17 20.32
CA TYR A 6 -16.27 -0.94 19.09
C TYR A 6 -14.93 -1.60 18.88
N CYS A 7 -13.91 -1.18 19.65
CA CYS A 7 -12.66 -1.92 19.71
C CYS A 7 -12.86 -3.26 20.38
N CYS A 8 -13.77 -3.29 21.33
CA CYS A 8 -14.14 -4.52 22.01
C CYS A 8 -15.31 -5.14 21.28
N LEU A 9 -15.03 -6.19 20.53
CA LEU A 9 -16.05 -7.04 19.92
C LEU A 9 -17.11 -7.46 20.94
N HIS A 10 -16.72 -7.44 22.21
CA HIS A 10 -17.57 -7.70 23.36
C HIS A 10 -18.73 -6.71 23.48
N ASP A 11 -18.48 -5.39 23.42
CA ASP A 11 -19.55 -4.38 23.53
C ASP A 11 -20.53 -4.50 22.35
N PHE A 12 -20.00 -4.86 21.19
CA PHE A 12 -20.81 -5.09 20.00
C PHE A 12 -21.67 -6.36 20.11
N LEU A 13 -21.08 -7.46 20.58
CA LEU A 13 -21.77 -8.74 20.67
C LEU A 13 -22.66 -8.87 21.90
N SER A 14 -22.26 -8.30 23.04
CA SER A 14 -22.99 -8.42 24.31
C SER A 14 -24.12 -7.42 24.48
N ARG A 15 -24.12 -6.32 23.72
CA ARG A 15 -25.03 -5.18 23.88
C ARG A 15 -25.09 -4.63 25.32
N THR A 16 -24.02 -4.75 26.07
CA THR A 16 -23.91 -4.20 27.41
C THR A 16 -23.25 -2.84 27.31
N ASP A 17 -23.82 -1.84 27.99
CA ASP A 17 -23.26 -0.50 28.07
C ASP A 17 -22.14 -0.41 29.13
N GLU A 18 -21.87 -1.49 29.84
CA GLU A 18 -20.86 -1.58 30.86
C GLU A 18 -19.54 -2.08 30.26
N GLY A 19 -18.57 -1.19 30.12
CA GLY A 19 -17.19 -1.55 29.75
C GLY A 19 -16.56 -2.42 30.84
N ARG A 20 -15.43 -3.04 30.51
CA ARG A 20 -14.65 -3.82 31.49
C ARG A 20 -13.94 -2.86 32.46
N GLU A 21 -13.64 -3.32 33.69
CA GLU A 21 -13.01 -2.50 34.74
C GLU A 21 -11.68 -1.84 34.29
N TRP A 22 -10.98 -2.44 33.35
CA TRP A 22 -9.71 -1.93 32.82
C TRP A 22 -9.86 -1.03 31.60
N GLU A 23 -11.07 -0.80 31.15
CA GLU A 23 -11.36 0.07 30.00
C GLU A 23 -11.72 1.49 30.45
N ASP A 24 -11.16 2.51 29.80
CA ASP A 24 -11.55 3.89 29.99
C ASP A 24 -12.85 4.20 29.24
N ILE A 25 -13.81 4.82 29.87
CA ILE A 25 -15.05 5.22 29.21
C ILE A 25 -14.88 6.61 28.63
N LEU A 26 -14.58 6.66 27.32
CA LEU A 26 -14.43 7.91 26.59
C LEU A 26 -15.72 8.28 25.84
N PRO A 27 -15.99 9.59 25.62
CA PRO A 27 -17.13 10.02 24.83
C PRO A 27 -17.10 9.48 23.42
N VAL A 28 -18.26 9.10 22.89
CA VAL A 28 -18.40 8.68 21.49
C VAL A 28 -18.04 9.84 20.58
N ARG A 29 -17.13 9.60 19.64
CA ARG A 29 -16.76 10.59 18.62
C ARG A 29 -17.73 10.59 17.47
N LYS A 30 -17.85 11.72 16.81
CA LYS A 30 -18.58 11.83 15.56
C LYS A 30 -17.76 11.14 14.46
N TRP A 31 -18.35 10.13 13.83
CA TRP A 31 -17.74 9.42 12.72
C TRP A 31 -17.81 10.25 11.45
N LEU A 32 -16.69 10.30 10.71
CA LEU A 32 -16.62 11.02 9.43
C LEU A 32 -17.06 10.12 8.27
N TYR A 33 -16.68 8.83 8.29
CA TYR A 33 -16.92 7.92 7.18
C TYR A 33 -17.53 6.59 7.60
N GLN A 34 -16.85 5.80 8.41
CA GLN A 34 -17.24 4.44 8.79
C GLN A 34 -17.13 4.27 10.31
N THR A 35 -18.06 3.52 10.88
CA THR A 35 -17.93 3.05 12.27
C THR A 35 -16.89 1.94 12.34
N PRO A 36 -16.30 1.66 13.53
CA PRO A 36 -15.40 0.53 13.74
C PRO A 36 -15.97 -0.81 13.30
N GLU A 37 -17.24 -1.05 13.59
CA GLU A 37 -17.98 -2.23 13.11
C GLU A 37 -17.96 -2.33 11.58
N GLN A 38 -18.31 -1.25 10.90
CA GLN A 38 -18.33 -1.21 9.44
C GLN A 38 -16.94 -1.43 8.84
N ILE A 39 -15.90 -0.91 9.50
CA ILE A 39 -14.49 -1.14 9.11
C ILE A 39 -14.15 -2.62 9.25
N LEU A 40 -14.48 -3.25 10.38
CA LEU A 40 -14.21 -4.66 10.63
C LEU A 40 -14.88 -5.55 9.57
N ILE A 41 -16.17 -5.33 9.32
CA ILE A 41 -16.93 -6.11 8.33
C ILE A 41 -16.34 -5.93 6.92
N LYS A 42 -16.13 -4.69 6.49
CA LYS A 42 -15.64 -4.39 5.15
C LYS A 42 -14.21 -4.87 4.93
N ALA A 43 -13.35 -4.72 5.94
CA ALA A 43 -11.97 -5.19 5.89
C ALA A 43 -11.88 -6.71 5.79
N SER A 44 -12.68 -7.43 6.58
CA SER A 44 -12.80 -8.89 6.51
C SER A 44 -13.29 -9.36 5.15
N ASN A 45 -14.33 -8.72 4.63
CA ASN A 45 -14.87 -9.04 3.30
C ASN A 45 -13.84 -8.77 2.20
N GLY A 46 -13.14 -7.63 2.26
CA GLY A 46 -12.12 -7.28 1.28
C GLY A 46 -10.95 -8.27 1.27
N ALA A 47 -10.48 -8.68 2.44
CA ALA A 47 -9.40 -9.67 2.56
C ALA A 47 -9.84 -11.05 2.04
N SER A 48 -11.06 -11.48 2.35
CA SER A 48 -11.62 -12.75 1.87
C SER A 48 -11.80 -12.73 0.34
N ASP A 49 -12.29 -11.63 -0.21
CA ASP A 49 -12.47 -11.46 -1.65
C ASP A 49 -11.13 -11.51 -2.39
N PHE A 50 -10.11 -10.84 -1.85
CA PHE A 50 -8.77 -10.90 -2.40
C PHE A 50 -8.24 -12.34 -2.37
N GLY A 51 -8.28 -12.98 -1.21
CA GLY A 51 -7.82 -14.37 -1.05
C GLY A 51 -8.50 -15.34 -2.02
N ASN A 52 -9.81 -15.23 -2.19
CA ASN A 52 -10.56 -16.07 -3.12
C ASN A 52 -10.13 -15.89 -4.58
N LYS A 53 -9.83 -14.65 -5.00
CA LYS A 53 -9.38 -14.37 -6.38
C LYS A 53 -8.00 -14.90 -6.69
N PHE A 54 -7.12 -14.90 -5.70
CA PHE A 54 -5.71 -15.27 -5.89
C PHE A 54 -5.38 -16.70 -5.43
N GLY A 55 -6.36 -17.42 -4.90
CA GLY A 55 -6.14 -18.76 -4.35
C GLY A 55 -5.32 -18.74 -3.04
N GLN A 56 -5.39 -17.65 -2.30
CA GLN A 56 -4.71 -17.41 -1.03
C GLN A 56 -5.76 -17.29 0.07
N PRO A 57 -6.19 -18.39 0.68
CA PRO A 57 -7.28 -18.36 1.63
C PRO A 57 -6.95 -17.50 2.85
N LEU A 58 -7.89 -16.67 3.26
CA LEU A 58 -7.80 -15.92 4.50
C LEU A 58 -7.88 -16.91 5.67
N ILE A 59 -6.87 -16.91 6.54
CA ILE A 59 -6.82 -17.80 7.71
C ILE A 59 -7.28 -17.04 8.95
N CYS A 60 -6.75 -15.83 9.16
CA CYS A 60 -7.10 -14.97 10.29
C CYS A 60 -6.74 -13.52 9.96
N GLY A 61 -7.22 -12.63 10.80
CA GLY A 61 -6.89 -11.21 10.74
C GLY A 61 -7.24 -10.52 12.05
N SER A 62 -6.74 -9.31 12.24
CA SER A 62 -7.01 -8.49 13.41
C SER A 62 -7.25 -7.05 13.00
N VAL A 63 -8.23 -6.42 13.63
CA VAL A 63 -8.43 -4.97 13.61
C VAL A 63 -8.13 -4.49 15.01
N LEU A 64 -7.09 -3.67 15.15
CA LEU A 64 -6.63 -3.19 16.43
C LEU A 64 -6.94 -1.71 16.55
N THR A 65 -7.51 -1.35 17.68
CA THR A 65 -7.79 0.03 18.07
C THR A 65 -7.36 0.22 19.51
N PHE A 66 -7.09 1.47 19.88
CA PHE A 66 -6.61 1.79 21.20
C PHE A 66 -7.04 3.20 21.61
N GLU A 67 -7.51 3.34 22.82
CA GLU A 67 -7.73 4.62 23.47
C GLU A 67 -7.30 4.50 24.94
N HIS A 68 -6.55 5.50 25.40
CA HIS A 68 -6.05 5.56 26.77
C HIS A 68 -5.87 6.99 27.21
N THR A 69 -6.14 7.27 28.47
CA THR A 69 -5.89 8.57 29.09
C THR A 69 -4.77 8.45 30.09
N GLU A 70 -3.72 9.23 29.92
CA GLU A 70 -2.60 9.31 30.85
C GLU A 70 -2.19 10.77 31.05
N ASN A 71 -2.00 11.21 32.29
CA ASN A 71 -1.61 12.59 32.63
C ASN A 71 -2.52 13.68 32.04
N ASN A 72 -3.82 13.44 31.94
CA ASN A 72 -4.84 14.29 31.30
C ASN A 72 -4.68 14.42 29.77
N GLU A 73 -3.88 13.61 29.14
CA GLU A 73 -3.78 13.51 27.69
C GLU A 73 -4.44 12.24 27.19
N VAL A 74 -5.17 12.35 26.09
CA VAL A 74 -5.83 11.21 25.45
C VAL A 74 -4.99 10.69 24.31
N TYR A 75 -4.61 9.43 24.37
CA TYR A 75 -3.90 8.71 23.34
C TYR A 75 -4.87 7.78 22.63
N GLY A 76 -4.87 7.78 21.30
CA GLY A 76 -5.76 6.93 20.55
C GLY A 76 -5.37 6.81 19.09
N TYR A 77 -5.87 5.78 18.43
CA TYR A 77 -5.74 5.61 16.99
C TYR A 77 -6.98 6.15 16.29
N ASP A 78 -6.86 7.28 15.60
CA ASP A 78 -7.92 7.83 14.75
C ASP A 78 -8.02 7.09 13.41
N LYS A 79 -7.00 6.32 13.07
CA LYS A 79 -6.96 5.44 11.91
C LYS A 79 -6.80 4.00 12.40
N VAL A 80 -7.68 3.14 11.92
CA VAL A 80 -7.62 1.71 12.26
C VAL A 80 -6.37 1.11 11.66
N ILE A 81 -5.61 0.39 12.48
CA ILE A 81 -4.44 -0.36 12.04
C ILE A 81 -4.89 -1.77 11.69
N MET A 82 -4.67 -2.16 10.44
CA MET A 82 -4.81 -3.54 10.00
C MET A 82 -3.44 -4.15 9.79
N LEU A 83 -3.24 -5.30 10.40
CA LEU A 83 -2.04 -6.11 10.17
C LEU A 83 -2.33 -7.10 9.05
N ALA A 84 -1.45 -7.10 8.05
CA ALA A 84 -1.47 -8.07 6.97
C ALA A 84 -0.16 -8.86 6.99
N GLY A 85 -0.27 -10.15 6.80
CA GLY A 85 0.88 -11.03 6.76
C GLY A 85 0.57 -12.31 5.99
N GLY A 86 1.60 -13.02 5.61
CA GLY A 86 1.44 -14.25 4.85
C GLY A 86 2.69 -15.12 4.91
N VAL A 87 2.52 -16.35 4.48
CA VAL A 87 3.61 -17.31 4.28
C VAL A 87 3.54 -17.79 2.85
N GLY A 88 4.66 -17.70 2.14
CA GLY A 88 4.79 -18.14 0.76
C GLY A 88 6.08 -18.91 0.55
N TYR A 89 6.16 -19.58 -0.58
CA TYR A 89 7.35 -20.25 -1.06
C TYR A 89 7.83 -19.57 -2.35
N GLY A 90 9.14 -19.37 -2.45
CA GLY A 90 9.78 -18.80 -3.63
C GLY A 90 11.18 -19.36 -3.84
N THR A 91 11.75 -19.12 -5.00
CA THR A 91 13.14 -19.47 -5.30
C THR A 91 14.08 -18.33 -4.93
N GLN A 92 15.26 -18.63 -4.43
CA GLN A 92 16.26 -17.61 -4.10
C GLN A 92 16.67 -16.78 -5.34
N ARG A 93 16.61 -17.36 -6.51
CA ARG A 93 16.92 -16.70 -7.80
C ARG A 93 16.15 -15.40 -7.97
N ASP A 94 14.87 -15.38 -7.60
CA ASP A 94 13.94 -14.27 -7.86
C ASP A 94 13.74 -13.36 -6.62
N CYS A 95 14.52 -13.56 -5.56
CA CYS A 95 14.39 -12.77 -4.32
C CYS A 95 15.10 -11.41 -4.35
N LEU A 96 16.01 -11.21 -5.30
CA LEU A 96 16.80 -9.97 -5.41
C LEU A 96 16.53 -9.30 -6.74
N LYS A 97 16.49 -7.96 -6.72
CA LYS A 97 16.45 -7.16 -7.95
C LYS A 97 17.71 -7.42 -8.78
N GLY A 98 17.56 -7.49 -10.08
CA GLY A 98 18.68 -7.43 -11.00
C GLY A 98 19.23 -6.00 -11.10
N THR A 99 20.42 -5.87 -11.69
CA THR A 99 21.05 -4.56 -11.90
C THR A 99 20.53 -3.95 -13.21
N PRO A 100 19.97 -2.74 -13.18
CA PRO A 100 19.55 -2.01 -14.38
C PRO A 100 20.74 -1.66 -15.27
N GLU A 101 20.58 -1.85 -16.57
CA GLU A 101 21.56 -1.44 -17.58
C GLU A 101 20.93 -0.41 -18.52
N ALA A 102 21.72 0.51 -19.07
CA ALA A 102 21.24 1.48 -20.05
C ALA A 102 20.60 0.77 -21.26
N GLY A 103 19.41 1.22 -21.68
CA GLY A 103 18.64 0.63 -22.76
C GLY A 103 17.61 -0.43 -22.32
N ASN A 104 17.59 -0.82 -21.05
CA ASN A 104 16.48 -1.66 -20.56
C ASN A 104 15.16 -0.89 -20.71
N LYS A 105 14.08 -1.59 -21.03
CA LYS A 105 12.77 -0.99 -21.26
C LYS A 105 11.96 -0.90 -19.96
N VAL A 106 11.39 0.26 -19.73
CA VAL A 106 10.44 0.48 -18.64
C VAL A 106 9.05 0.15 -19.15
N VAL A 107 8.42 -0.82 -18.50
CA VAL A 107 7.13 -1.38 -18.88
C VAL A 107 6.11 -1.15 -17.77
N VAL A 108 4.91 -0.75 -18.15
CA VAL A 108 3.74 -0.69 -17.26
C VAL A 108 2.73 -1.73 -17.70
N ILE A 109 2.25 -2.55 -16.76
CA ILE A 109 1.18 -3.52 -16.98
C ILE A 109 -0.01 -3.11 -16.12
N GLY A 110 -1.22 -3.13 -16.69
CA GLY A 110 -2.46 -2.84 -15.97
C GLY A 110 -3.26 -1.71 -16.57
N GLY A 111 -4.20 -1.17 -15.79
CA GLY A 111 -5.22 -0.27 -16.26
C GLY A 111 -4.81 1.18 -16.43
N ASP A 112 -5.69 1.95 -17.06
CA ASP A 112 -5.48 3.35 -17.42
C ASP A 112 -5.52 4.30 -16.21
N ASN A 113 -4.97 5.50 -16.37
CA ASN A 113 -5.06 6.58 -15.39
C ASN A 113 -6.44 7.26 -15.41
N TYR A 114 -7.02 7.45 -14.25
CA TYR A 114 -8.28 8.18 -14.03
C TYR A 114 -8.12 9.15 -12.86
N ARG A 115 -9.13 10.00 -12.64
CA ARG A 115 -9.18 10.96 -11.52
C ARG A 115 -9.56 10.28 -10.20
N ILE A 116 -8.77 9.27 -9.82
CA ILE A 116 -8.85 8.53 -8.56
C ILE A 116 -7.45 8.03 -8.22
N GLY A 117 -7.14 7.87 -6.94
CA GLY A 117 -5.78 7.54 -6.47
C GLY A 117 -4.83 8.76 -6.53
N LEU A 118 -5.38 9.98 -6.45
CA LEU A 118 -4.59 11.20 -6.55
C LEU A 118 -4.11 11.65 -5.17
N GLY A 119 -2.82 11.56 -4.93
CA GLY A 119 -2.19 12.03 -3.69
C GLY A 119 -2.54 11.19 -2.46
N GLY A 120 -2.82 9.90 -2.62
CA GLY A 120 -3.19 8.99 -1.53
C GLY A 120 -2.19 8.97 -0.40
N GLY A 121 -0.91 8.89 -0.71
CA GLY A 121 0.17 8.94 0.28
C GLY A 121 0.18 10.22 1.11
N SER A 122 -0.06 11.37 0.49
CA SER A 122 -0.15 12.66 1.19
C SER A 122 -1.37 12.75 2.09
N VAL A 123 -2.53 12.28 1.62
CA VAL A 123 -3.78 12.29 2.41
C VAL A 123 -3.69 11.31 3.58
N SER A 124 -3.12 10.14 3.37
CA SER A 124 -2.97 9.12 4.43
C SER A 124 -1.98 9.53 5.53
N SER A 125 -1.08 10.46 5.24
CA SER A 125 -0.03 10.93 6.17
C SER A 125 -0.47 12.05 7.10
N VAL A 126 -1.70 12.55 7.00
CA VAL A 126 -2.25 13.62 7.84
C VAL A 126 -3.44 13.12 8.67
N ASP A 127 -3.83 13.93 9.65
CA ASP A 127 -4.99 13.63 10.49
C ASP A 127 -6.27 13.50 9.66
N THR A 128 -7.11 12.55 10.02
CA THR A 128 -8.39 12.31 9.37
C THR A 128 -9.29 13.55 9.48
N GLY A 129 -9.84 13.98 8.33
CA GLY A 129 -10.71 15.17 8.26
C GLY A 129 -9.97 16.50 8.09
N ARG A 130 -8.66 16.47 7.87
CA ARG A 130 -7.88 17.68 7.57
C ARG A 130 -8.20 18.26 6.19
N TYR A 131 -8.50 17.40 5.24
CA TYR A 131 -8.92 17.79 3.89
C TYR A 131 -10.44 17.72 3.71
N SER A 132 -10.94 18.33 2.66
CA SER A 132 -12.34 18.15 2.28
C SER A 132 -12.62 16.71 1.83
N SER A 133 -13.84 16.24 2.07
CA SER A 133 -14.25 14.88 1.68
C SER A 133 -14.00 14.56 0.19
N GLY A 134 -14.08 15.57 -0.69
CA GLY A 134 -13.79 15.38 -2.11
C GLY A 134 -12.31 15.07 -2.38
N ILE A 135 -11.38 15.71 -1.67
CA ILE A 135 -9.94 15.42 -1.78
C ILE A 135 -9.65 14.03 -1.24
N GLU A 136 -10.20 13.72 -0.06
CA GLU A 136 -9.96 12.42 0.59
C GLU A 136 -10.53 11.24 -0.21
N LEU A 137 -11.70 11.41 -0.84
CA LEU A 137 -12.27 10.39 -1.72
C LEU A 137 -11.47 10.20 -3.02
N ASN A 138 -10.94 11.28 -3.61
CA ASN A 138 -10.09 11.19 -4.80
C ASN A 138 -8.73 10.53 -4.52
N ALA A 139 -8.28 10.54 -3.26
CA ALA A 139 -7.05 9.92 -2.82
C ALA A 139 -7.12 8.40 -2.67
N VAL A 140 -8.32 7.84 -2.62
CA VAL A 140 -8.52 6.39 -2.55
C VAL A 140 -8.04 5.74 -3.84
N GLN A 141 -7.22 4.71 -3.73
CA GLN A 141 -6.78 3.95 -4.90
C GLN A 141 -7.96 3.23 -5.57
N ARG A 142 -7.95 3.24 -6.90
CA ARG A 142 -8.95 2.51 -7.67
C ARG A 142 -8.81 1.01 -7.47
N ALA A 143 -9.90 0.34 -7.14
CA ALA A 143 -9.98 -1.10 -7.08
C ALA A 143 -10.55 -1.65 -8.40
N ASN A 144 -9.72 -2.35 -9.16
CA ASN A 144 -10.13 -3.14 -10.34
C ASN A 144 -9.57 -4.55 -10.19
N ALA A 145 -10.31 -5.39 -9.49
CA ALA A 145 -9.88 -6.73 -9.12
C ALA A 145 -9.61 -7.64 -10.32
N GLU A 146 -10.35 -7.47 -11.43
CA GLU A 146 -10.11 -8.23 -12.66
C GLU A 146 -8.79 -7.84 -13.31
N MET A 147 -8.53 -6.54 -13.45
CA MET A 147 -7.28 -6.05 -14.03
C MET A 147 -6.08 -6.43 -13.14
N GLN A 148 -6.22 -6.32 -11.83
CA GLN A 148 -5.19 -6.76 -10.89
C GLN A 148 -4.86 -8.24 -11.05
N LYS A 149 -5.87 -9.10 -11.20
CA LYS A 149 -5.66 -10.54 -11.45
C LYS A 149 -4.95 -10.80 -12.77
N ARG A 150 -5.32 -10.09 -13.84
CA ARG A 150 -4.66 -10.20 -15.14
C ARG A 150 -3.18 -9.80 -15.07
N ALA A 151 -2.88 -8.66 -14.46
CA ALA A 151 -1.51 -8.20 -14.24
C ALA A 151 -0.70 -9.18 -13.37
N ASN A 152 -1.30 -9.70 -12.29
CA ASN A 152 -0.68 -10.72 -11.45
C ASN A 152 -0.37 -12.01 -12.23
N ASN A 153 -1.25 -12.46 -13.11
CA ASN A 153 -1.01 -13.65 -13.94
C ASN A 153 0.20 -13.47 -14.85
N VAL A 154 0.40 -12.26 -15.41
CA VAL A 154 1.59 -11.97 -16.22
C VAL A 154 2.85 -12.10 -15.38
N VAL A 155 2.89 -11.42 -14.22
CA VAL A 155 4.05 -11.46 -13.30
C VAL A 155 4.35 -12.90 -12.89
N ARG A 156 3.32 -13.63 -12.50
CA ARG A 156 3.45 -15.02 -12.08
C ARG A 156 4.01 -15.91 -13.20
N ALA A 157 3.49 -15.77 -14.42
CA ALA A 157 3.97 -16.55 -15.57
C ALA A 157 5.46 -16.31 -15.84
N LEU A 158 5.93 -15.04 -15.73
CA LEU A 158 7.33 -14.70 -15.92
C LEU A 158 8.23 -15.26 -14.82
N CYS A 159 7.75 -15.26 -13.57
CA CYS A 159 8.50 -15.80 -12.43
C CYS A 159 8.56 -17.34 -12.43
N GLU A 160 7.60 -18.01 -13.04
CA GLU A 160 7.53 -19.48 -13.14
C GLU A 160 8.37 -20.04 -14.29
N GLU A 161 8.93 -19.20 -15.16
CA GLU A 161 9.84 -19.63 -16.24
C GLU A 161 11.23 -20.01 -15.71
N ASP A 162 11.93 -20.85 -16.47
CA ASP A 162 13.32 -21.26 -16.14
C ASP A 162 14.26 -20.05 -16.10
N VAL A 163 14.03 -19.07 -16.95
CA VAL A 163 14.76 -17.79 -16.99
C VAL A 163 13.76 -16.65 -16.84
N ASN A 164 13.81 -15.97 -15.70
CA ASN A 164 12.97 -14.81 -15.45
C ASN A 164 13.50 -13.60 -16.25
N PRO A 165 12.71 -13.03 -17.19
CA PRO A 165 13.14 -11.88 -17.98
C PRO A 165 13.06 -10.55 -17.25
N VAL A 166 12.48 -10.52 -16.04
CA VAL A 166 12.27 -9.31 -15.23
C VAL A 166 13.57 -8.95 -14.52
N VAL A 167 14.10 -7.77 -14.81
CA VAL A 167 15.28 -7.20 -14.12
C VAL A 167 14.86 -6.63 -12.77
N SER A 168 13.75 -5.88 -12.74
CA SER A 168 13.20 -5.27 -11.54
C SER A 168 11.69 -5.11 -11.68
N ILE A 169 10.98 -5.13 -10.56
CA ILE A 169 9.53 -4.96 -10.50
C ILE A 169 9.13 -4.10 -9.30
N HIS A 170 8.14 -3.23 -9.49
CA HIS A 170 7.58 -2.41 -8.42
C HIS A 170 6.07 -2.18 -8.62
N ASP A 171 5.32 -2.01 -7.53
CA ASP A 171 3.90 -1.64 -7.58
C ASP A 171 3.70 -0.14 -7.80
N HIS A 172 2.51 0.24 -8.26
CA HIS A 172 2.07 1.63 -8.40
C HIS A 172 1.28 2.09 -7.16
N GLY A 173 1.87 1.90 -5.98
CA GLY A 173 1.31 2.38 -4.72
C GLY A 173 1.45 3.88 -4.55
N SER A 174 1.91 4.32 -3.39
CA SER A 174 2.06 5.75 -3.05
C SER A 174 2.83 6.51 -4.10
N ALA A 175 2.34 7.70 -4.46
CA ALA A 175 2.85 8.58 -5.52
C ALA A 175 2.84 7.98 -6.95
N GLY A 176 2.24 6.84 -7.17
CA GLY A 176 1.95 6.29 -8.49
C GLY A 176 3.16 6.06 -9.40
N HIS A 177 3.09 6.58 -10.63
CA HIS A 177 4.16 6.40 -11.62
C HIS A 177 5.50 6.99 -11.18
N VAL A 178 5.52 8.12 -10.49
CA VAL A 178 6.79 8.76 -10.11
C VAL A 178 7.57 7.88 -9.14
N ASN A 179 6.92 7.30 -8.14
CA ASN A 179 7.60 6.42 -7.20
C ASN A 179 7.95 5.07 -7.84
N CYS A 180 6.95 4.38 -8.38
CA CYS A 180 7.16 3.06 -9.00
C CYS A 180 8.29 3.08 -10.03
N LEU A 181 8.23 3.99 -11.01
CA LEU A 181 9.16 3.97 -12.13
C LEU A 181 10.55 4.51 -11.75
N SER A 182 10.64 5.42 -10.78
CA SER A 182 11.94 5.88 -10.29
C SER A 182 12.69 4.78 -9.52
N GLU A 183 11.98 3.98 -8.71
CA GLU A 183 12.59 2.88 -7.98
C GLU A 183 13.07 1.74 -8.89
N LEU A 184 12.45 1.59 -10.07
CA LEU A 184 12.93 0.62 -11.08
C LEU A 184 14.28 1.03 -11.67
N VAL A 185 14.55 2.32 -11.79
CA VAL A 185 15.72 2.87 -12.48
C VAL A 185 16.71 3.57 -11.53
N GLU A 186 16.57 3.37 -10.22
CA GLU A 186 17.31 4.04 -9.15
C GLU A 186 18.83 4.04 -9.37
N GLU A 187 19.39 2.93 -9.83
CA GLU A 187 20.83 2.79 -10.03
C GLU A 187 21.34 3.33 -11.38
N CYS A 188 20.44 3.68 -12.30
CA CYS A 188 20.81 3.94 -13.69
C CYS A 188 20.27 5.27 -14.23
N GLY A 189 19.11 5.70 -13.73
CA GLY A 189 18.33 6.77 -14.33
C GLY A 189 17.45 6.27 -15.48
N GLY A 190 16.47 7.08 -15.88
CA GLY A 190 15.52 6.70 -16.91
C GLY A 190 14.70 7.85 -17.47
N LEU A 191 14.26 7.68 -18.71
CA LEU A 191 13.38 8.61 -19.40
C LEU A 191 12.04 7.96 -19.70
N ILE A 192 10.97 8.58 -19.22
CA ILE A 192 9.58 8.13 -19.44
C ILE A 192 8.91 9.04 -20.45
N ASP A 193 8.40 8.46 -21.51
CA ASP A 193 7.58 9.11 -22.52
C ASP A 193 6.13 9.15 -22.06
N MET A 194 5.65 10.30 -21.63
CA MET A 194 4.28 10.46 -21.10
C MET A 194 3.21 10.18 -22.14
N SER A 195 3.51 10.29 -23.43
CA SER A 195 2.55 9.98 -24.50
C SER A 195 2.23 8.48 -24.59
N LYS A 196 3.07 7.63 -24.00
CA LYS A 196 2.91 6.18 -23.96
C LYS A 196 2.27 5.67 -22.67
N LEU A 197 2.06 6.54 -21.67
CA LEU A 197 1.35 6.18 -20.45
C LEU A 197 -0.13 5.93 -20.74
N PRO A 198 -0.75 4.93 -20.09
CA PRO A 198 -2.16 4.64 -20.27
C PRO A 198 -3.03 5.74 -19.63
N ILE A 199 -3.79 6.48 -20.42
CA ILE A 199 -4.62 7.60 -19.97
C ILE A 199 -6.07 7.34 -20.35
N GLY A 200 -6.91 7.04 -19.38
CA GLY A 200 -8.36 6.86 -19.53
C GLY A 200 -9.12 8.17 -19.44
N ASP A 201 -8.71 9.08 -18.55
CA ASP A 201 -9.27 10.44 -18.45
C ASP A 201 -8.30 11.45 -19.08
N LYS A 202 -8.62 11.92 -20.28
CA LYS A 202 -7.80 12.89 -21.04
C LYS A 202 -7.79 14.30 -20.44
N THR A 203 -8.56 14.56 -19.39
CA THR A 203 -8.58 15.86 -18.69
C THR A 203 -7.52 15.93 -17.58
N LEU A 204 -6.80 14.84 -17.32
CA LEU A 204 -5.73 14.81 -16.33
C LEU A 204 -4.57 15.70 -16.76
N SER A 205 -4.07 16.50 -15.83
CA SER A 205 -2.83 17.24 -16.00
C SER A 205 -1.61 16.29 -15.90
N ALA A 206 -0.46 16.73 -16.38
CA ALA A 206 0.79 15.99 -16.26
C ALA A 206 1.09 15.57 -14.81
N LYS A 207 0.86 16.45 -13.84
CA LYS A 207 1.06 16.20 -12.41
C LYS A 207 0.14 15.08 -11.90
N GLU A 208 -1.13 15.11 -12.29
CA GLU A 208 -2.10 14.08 -11.90
C GLU A 208 -1.76 12.72 -12.53
N ILE A 209 -1.29 12.69 -13.78
CA ILE A 209 -0.86 11.45 -14.44
C ILE A 209 0.36 10.86 -13.71
N ILE A 210 1.38 11.66 -13.45
CA ILE A 210 2.63 11.23 -12.82
C ILE A 210 2.38 10.64 -11.42
N ALA A 211 1.48 11.24 -10.65
CA ALA A 211 1.20 10.85 -9.26
C ALA A 211 -0.03 9.93 -9.09
N ASN A 212 -0.53 9.32 -10.17
CA ASN A 212 -1.75 8.50 -10.12
C ASN A 212 -1.47 7.10 -9.56
N GLU A 213 -1.97 6.84 -8.37
CA GLU A 213 -1.86 5.56 -7.67
C GLU A 213 -2.89 4.55 -8.18
N SER A 214 -2.51 3.28 -8.25
CA SER A 214 -3.41 2.22 -8.71
C SER A 214 -2.95 0.84 -8.27
N GLN A 215 -3.84 0.10 -7.63
CA GLN A 215 -3.57 -1.26 -7.14
C GLN A 215 -3.42 -2.30 -8.25
N GLU A 216 -3.98 -2.06 -9.42
CA GLU A 216 -3.97 -3.00 -10.52
C GLU A 216 -2.79 -2.82 -11.49
N ARG A 217 -1.89 -1.88 -11.22
CA ARG A 217 -0.72 -1.63 -12.08
C ARG A 217 0.58 -2.10 -11.44
N MET A 218 1.45 -2.62 -12.31
CA MET A 218 2.82 -2.98 -11.96
C MET A 218 3.78 -2.36 -12.96
N GLY A 219 4.90 -1.87 -12.46
CA GLY A 219 6.02 -1.44 -13.27
C GLY A 219 7.08 -2.53 -13.33
N LEU A 220 7.64 -2.77 -14.51
CA LEU A 220 8.70 -3.75 -14.74
C LEU A 220 9.84 -3.12 -15.52
N LEU A 221 11.04 -3.57 -15.22
CA LEU A 221 12.21 -3.31 -16.05
C LEU A 221 12.57 -4.60 -16.79
N ILE A 222 12.59 -4.54 -18.12
CA ILE A 222 12.75 -5.69 -19.01
C ILE A 222 13.87 -5.40 -20.02
N LYS A 223 14.72 -6.39 -20.29
CA LYS A 223 15.68 -6.30 -21.39
C LYS A 223 14.96 -6.22 -22.73
N GLU A 224 15.48 -5.45 -23.68
CA GLU A 224 14.81 -5.21 -24.95
C GLU A 224 14.49 -6.48 -25.71
N GLU A 225 15.41 -7.44 -25.70
CA GLU A 225 15.23 -8.74 -26.38
C GLU A 225 14.06 -9.58 -25.81
N ALA A 226 13.64 -9.35 -24.59
CA ALA A 226 12.56 -10.08 -23.93
C ALA A 226 11.17 -9.40 -24.10
N ILE A 227 11.10 -8.18 -24.63
CA ILE A 227 9.85 -7.40 -24.72
C ILE A 227 8.75 -8.15 -25.46
N GLU A 228 9.06 -8.76 -26.61
CA GLU A 228 8.05 -9.48 -27.40
C GLU A 228 7.57 -10.77 -26.73
N HIS A 229 8.42 -11.40 -25.95
CA HIS A 229 8.05 -12.55 -25.13
C HIS A 229 7.07 -12.12 -24.01
N VAL A 230 7.39 -11.08 -23.27
CA VAL A 230 6.52 -10.53 -22.23
C VAL A 230 5.20 -10.05 -22.82
N ARG A 231 5.22 -9.42 -24.00
CA ARG A 231 4.00 -8.99 -24.72
C ARG A 231 3.06 -10.15 -25.01
N LYS A 232 3.56 -11.26 -25.51
CA LYS A 232 2.74 -12.46 -25.79
C LYS A 232 2.07 -13.00 -24.53
N ILE A 233 2.78 -12.98 -23.39
CA ILE A 233 2.21 -13.41 -22.11
C ILE A 233 1.13 -12.41 -21.67
N ALA A 234 1.40 -11.11 -21.75
CA ALA A 234 0.44 -10.07 -21.41
C ALA A 234 -0.85 -10.15 -22.25
N GLU A 235 -0.72 -10.41 -23.56
CA GLU A 235 -1.85 -10.63 -24.47
C GLU A 235 -2.65 -11.90 -24.10
N ARG A 236 -1.98 -12.99 -23.79
CA ARG A 236 -2.62 -14.23 -23.32
C ARG A 236 -3.46 -13.99 -22.06
N GLU A 237 -2.93 -13.25 -21.11
CA GLU A 237 -3.60 -12.92 -19.85
C GLU A 237 -4.58 -11.74 -19.99
N ARG A 238 -4.67 -11.13 -21.17
CA ARG A 238 -5.49 -9.93 -21.45
C ARG A 238 -5.13 -8.75 -20.55
N ALA A 239 -3.88 -8.65 -20.13
CA ALA A 239 -3.34 -7.53 -19.38
C ALA A 239 -2.75 -6.51 -20.34
N PRO A 240 -3.23 -5.26 -20.37
CA PRO A 240 -2.60 -4.21 -21.16
C PRO A 240 -1.14 -4.03 -20.77
N MET A 241 -0.26 -3.89 -21.76
CA MET A 241 1.17 -3.70 -21.57
C MET A 241 1.64 -2.50 -22.38
N TYR A 242 2.37 -1.62 -21.74
CA TYR A 242 2.89 -0.38 -22.33
C TYR A 242 4.39 -0.29 -22.10
N VAL A 243 5.16 -0.13 -23.17
CA VAL A 243 6.59 0.21 -23.07
C VAL A 243 6.67 1.73 -23.01
N VAL A 244 6.85 2.26 -21.82
CA VAL A 244 6.68 3.70 -21.54
C VAL A 244 7.98 4.48 -21.49
N GLY A 245 9.13 3.80 -21.49
CA GLY A 245 10.42 4.47 -21.42
C GLY A 245 11.58 3.49 -21.44
N GLU A 246 12.74 4.02 -21.12
CA GLU A 246 13.98 3.24 -21.04
C GLU A 246 14.94 3.82 -20.02
N THR A 247 15.87 2.98 -19.56
CA THR A 247 16.98 3.41 -18.71
C THR A 247 18.03 4.14 -19.53
N THR A 248 18.59 5.21 -18.99
CA THR A 248 19.48 6.13 -19.70
C THR A 248 20.94 6.01 -19.34
N GLY A 249 21.25 5.58 -18.11
CA GLY A 249 22.63 5.52 -17.60
C GLY A 249 23.20 6.87 -17.16
N ASP A 250 22.40 7.92 -17.18
CA ASP A 250 22.81 9.29 -16.82
C ASP A 250 22.48 9.68 -15.38
N HIS A 251 21.92 8.74 -14.59
CA HIS A 251 21.46 8.93 -13.21
C HIS A 251 20.46 10.09 -13.05
N ARG A 252 19.65 10.34 -14.09
CA ARG A 252 18.51 11.26 -14.02
C ARG A 252 17.22 10.52 -14.27
N PHE A 253 16.16 10.89 -13.57
CA PHE A 253 14.83 10.38 -13.83
C PHE A 253 13.92 11.50 -14.32
N SER A 254 13.33 11.28 -15.50
CA SER A 254 12.57 12.32 -16.19
C SER A 254 11.28 11.77 -16.80
N PHE A 255 10.22 12.58 -16.73
CA PHE A 255 9.03 12.42 -17.56
C PHE A 255 9.04 13.46 -18.67
N GLN A 256 8.85 13.03 -19.90
CA GLN A 256 8.85 13.92 -21.07
C GLN A 256 7.51 13.85 -21.80
N GLN A 257 6.94 15.02 -22.09
CA GLN A 257 5.74 15.19 -22.91
C GLN A 257 6.10 15.14 -24.41
N ALA A 258 5.07 14.97 -25.26
CA ALA A 258 5.27 14.89 -26.73
C ALA A 258 5.89 16.16 -27.34
N ASP A 259 5.73 17.31 -26.70
CA ASP A 259 6.34 18.58 -27.09
C ASP A 259 7.79 18.78 -26.58
N GLY A 260 8.33 17.76 -25.89
CA GLY A 260 9.67 17.78 -25.32
C GLY A 260 9.77 18.43 -23.94
N VAL A 261 8.68 18.99 -23.41
CA VAL A 261 8.66 19.55 -22.06
C VAL A 261 8.80 18.43 -21.03
N ARG A 262 9.64 18.66 -20.03
CA ARG A 262 9.86 17.74 -18.91
C ARG A 262 9.24 18.29 -17.63
N PRO A 263 8.00 17.90 -17.29
CA PRO A 263 7.34 18.37 -16.06
C PRO A 263 7.98 17.79 -14.79
N PHE A 264 8.78 16.76 -14.93
CA PHE A 264 9.58 16.16 -13.87
C PHE A 264 10.95 15.77 -14.44
N ASP A 265 12.03 16.26 -13.83
CA ASP A 265 13.41 15.98 -14.24
C ASP A 265 14.37 16.22 -13.07
N LEU A 266 14.71 15.15 -12.35
CA LEU A 266 15.57 15.20 -11.17
C LEU A 266 16.73 14.20 -11.28
N ALA A 267 17.85 14.54 -10.65
CA ALA A 267 18.90 13.55 -10.41
C ALA A 267 18.39 12.49 -9.41
N VAL A 268 18.68 11.24 -9.66
CA VAL A 268 18.27 10.12 -8.81
C VAL A 268 18.73 10.31 -7.36
N GLU A 269 19.94 10.85 -7.17
CA GLU A 269 20.46 11.17 -5.83
C GLU A 269 19.58 12.15 -5.04
N GLN A 270 18.91 13.08 -5.73
CA GLN A 270 17.99 14.04 -5.09
C GLN A 270 16.69 13.37 -4.64
N MET A 271 16.31 12.27 -5.26
CA MET A 271 15.11 11.52 -4.93
C MET A 271 15.35 10.51 -3.81
N PHE A 272 16.45 9.77 -3.88
CA PHE A 272 16.79 8.66 -3.00
C PHE A 272 17.93 8.96 -2.01
N GLY A 273 18.28 10.24 -1.84
CA GLY A 273 19.28 10.67 -0.87
C GLY A 273 18.89 10.29 0.56
N SER A 274 19.89 10.17 1.44
CA SER A 274 19.66 9.83 2.83
C SER A 274 18.96 10.98 3.57
N SER A 275 17.82 10.69 4.18
CA SER A 275 17.16 11.62 5.10
C SER A 275 18.07 11.94 6.29
N PRO A 276 18.02 13.18 6.83
CA PRO A 276 18.71 13.49 8.07
C PRO A 276 18.30 12.50 9.17
N LYS A 277 19.27 12.08 9.97
CA LYS A 277 18.98 11.19 11.10
C LYS A 277 18.07 11.89 12.09
N THR A 278 16.96 11.27 12.42
CA THR A 278 16.08 11.70 13.52
C THR A 278 16.53 11.03 14.80
N TYR A 279 16.87 11.83 15.81
CA TYR A 279 17.21 11.32 17.13
C TYR A 279 15.97 11.42 18.01
N MET A 280 15.41 10.28 18.37
CA MET A 280 14.35 10.20 19.37
C MET A 280 15.02 9.96 20.73
N ILE A 281 14.96 10.97 21.60
CA ILE A 281 15.52 10.90 22.95
C ILE A 281 14.33 10.68 23.89
N ASP A 282 14.24 9.50 24.44
CA ASP A 282 13.26 9.16 25.45
C ASP A 282 13.90 9.14 26.85
N LYS A 283 13.12 9.51 27.85
CA LYS A 283 13.48 9.33 29.26
C LYS A 283 12.81 8.06 29.76
N THR A 284 13.55 6.97 29.68
CA THR A 284 13.08 5.71 30.24
C THR A 284 12.84 5.84 31.73
N VAL A 285 11.62 5.63 32.16
CA VAL A 285 11.25 5.53 33.57
C VAL A 285 11.19 4.03 33.89
N GLU A 286 12.12 3.56 34.72
CA GLU A 286 12.04 2.21 35.26
C GLU A 286 10.82 2.13 36.19
N ARG A 287 9.81 1.38 35.78
CA ARG A 287 8.66 1.06 36.60
C ARG A 287 8.81 -0.36 37.12
N HIS A 288 8.79 -0.52 38.41
CA HIS A 288 8.69 -1.84 39.02
C HIS A 288 7.21 -2.16 39.20
N TYR A 289 6.76 -3.18 38.48
CA TYR A 289 5.42 -3.71 38.65
C TYR A 289 5.50 -4.91 39.59
N GLU A 290 4.55 -4.99 40.52
CA GLU A 290 4.39 -6.19 41.34
C GLU A 290 4.01 -7.37 40.42
N MET A 291 4.58 -8.53 40.69
CA MET A 291 4.19 -9.74 39.97
C MET A 291 2.75 -10.09 40.31
N PRO A 292 1.87 -10.29 39.31
CA PRO A 292 0.49 -10.63 39.58
C PRO A 292 0.41 -11.98 40.33
N GLU A 293 -0.33 -11.99 41.42
CA GLU A 293 -0.65 -13.20 42.15
C GLU A 293 -1.93 -13.84 41.59
N TYR A 294 -1.86 -15.09 41.22
CA TYR A 294 -2.99 -15.84 40.65
C TYR A 294 -3.48 -16.91 41.62
N GLU A 295 -4.78 -16.91 41.89
CA GLU A 295 -5.42 -17.98 42.60
C GLU A 295 -5.96 -19.05 41.65
N LEU A 296 -5.39 -20.22 41.62
CA LEU A 296 -5.81 -21.31 40.73
C LEU A 296 -7.34 -21.62 40.71
N PRO A 297 -8.08 -21.53 41.82
CA PRO A 297 -9.53 -21.71 41.80
C PRO A 297 -10.28 -20.66 40.98
N LYS A 298 -9.67 -19.48 40.76
CA LYS A 298 -10.25 -18.37 39.98
C LYS A 298 -9.79 -18.35 38.52
N LEU A 299 -9.11 -19.38 38.07
CA LEU A 299 -8.59 -19.42 36.68
C LEU A 299 -9.70 -19.17 35.63
N HIS A 300 -10.90 -19.65 35.89
CA HIS A 300 -12.04 -19.44 35.01
C HIS A 300 -12.46 -17.96 34.93
N GLU A 301 -12.46 -17.26 36.05
CA GLU A 301 -12.74 -15.81 36.08
C GLU A 301 -11.67 -15.03 35.31
N TYR A 302 -10.40 -15.37 35.52
CA TYR A 302 -9.30 -14.74 34.77
C TYR A 302 -9.42 -14.97 33.26
N LEU A 303 -9.74 -16.19 32.83
CA LEU A 303 -9.97 -16.49 31.42
C LEU A 303 -11.16 -15.71 30.86
N THR A 304 -12.25 -15.59 31.62
CA THR A 304 -13.43 -14.83 31.19
C THR A 304 -13.11 -13.33 31.03
N ASN A 305 -12.21 -12.79 31.86
CA ASN A 305 -11.78 -11.39 31.76
C ASN A 305 -10.79 -11.11 30.62
N VAL A 306 -10.12 -12.13 30.10
CA VAL A 306 -9.18 -12.00 28.98
C VAL A 306 -9.87 -12.25 27.63
N LEU A 307 -10.89 -13.09 27.59
CA LEU A 307 -11.68 -13.43 26.40
C LEU A 307 -12.87 -12.49 26.24
#